data_01877b61491fe10783b26fa6be6de7ee
#
_entry.id   01877b61491fe10783b26fa6be6de7ee
#
_cell.length_a   1.000
_cell.length_b   1.000
_cell.length_c   1.000
_cell.angle_alpha   90.00
_cell.angle_beta   90.00
_cell.angle_gamma   90.00
#
_symmetry.space_group_name_H-M   'P 1'
#
loop_
_entity.id
_entity.type
_entity.pdbx_description
1 polymer ?
#
loop_
_entity_poly.entity_id
_entity_poly.type
_entity_poly.pdbx_seq_one_letter_code
_entity_poly.pdbx_strand_id
1 'polypeptide(L)'
;MAGQQIPRAGGHDGLHRELITAYNVVLIVGLVLNVLVVSVAYVSRGVQRCRSWYMFMISWIILSLSFLFLLGQQTGPQPIFGICLAQAVLVYAAPPLTAFSTLILVVNLYFGLSGGCTKPRFLLLLSMLLPPVVYLSVLAEATVIGLMNRLKVKRDRTGMYCHIKLATPAIVTFAVIGLSVILMVGFIVATGLMVRKKSASFVGQKVPASAIPLGIIIRIGVFTIAPISVLV
;
A
#
# COMPACT_ATOMS: atom_id res chain seq x y z
N MET A 1 -51.17 12.02 28.18
CA MET A 1 -50.51 10.86 27.53
C MET A 1 -49.03 11.20 27.36
N ALA A 2 -48.23 10.69 28.24
CA ALA A 2 -46.78 10.97 28.29
C ALA A 2 -46.06 10.03 27.30
N GLY A 3 -45.49 10.58 26.25
CA GLY A 3 -44.69 9.84 25.28
C GLY A 3 -43.34 9.48 25.90
N GLN A 4 -43.12 8.20 26.15
CA GLN A 4 -41.83 7.63 26.56
C GLN A 4 -40.81 7.84 25.45
N GLN A 5 -39.88 8.75 25.62
CA GLN A 5 -38.66 8.82 24.83
C GLN A 5 -37.76 7.63 25.24
N ILE A 6 -37.60 6.72 24.31
CA ILE A 6 -36.67 5.58 24.43
C ILE A 6 -35.24 6.09 24.25
N PRO A 7 -34.33 6.02 25.25
CA PRO A 7 -32.95 6.36 25.05
C PRO A 7 -32.22 5.18 24.38
N ARG A 8 -32.08 5.20 23.06
CA ARG A 8 -31.25 4.25 22.30
C ARG A 8 -30.19 4.98 21.50
N ALA A 9 -29.19 5.55 22.16
CA ALA A 9 -28.04 6.15 21.44
C ALA A 9 -26.67 5.83 22.04
N GLY A 10 -26.56 5.35 23.28
CA GLY A 10 -25.26 5.25 23.95
C GLY A 10 -24.33 4.11 23.49
N GLY A 11 -24.83 3.03 22.92
CA GLY A 11 -24.03 1.86 22.56
C GLY A 11 -23.31 1.96 21.21
N HIS A 12 -23.95 2.58 20.22
CA HIS A 12 -23.37 2.72 18.87
C HIS A 12 -22.26 3.77 18.79
N ASP A 13 -22.38 4.86 19.54
CA ASP A 13 -21.39 5.95 19.54
C ASP A 13 -20.09 5.53 20.23
N GLY A 14 -20.17 4.70 21.27
CA GLY A 14 -18.99 4.15 21.96
C GLY A 14 -18.18 3.23 21.06
N LEU A 15 -18.82 2.24 20.45
CA LEU A 15 -18.17 1.29 19.54
C LEU A 15 -17.52 2.00 18.34
N HIS A 16 -18.18 3.02 17.80
CA HIS A 16 -17.67 3.80 16.68
C HIS A 16 -16.39 4.57 17.04
N ARG A 17 -16.31 5.15 18.24
CA ARG A 17 -15.09 5.83 18.74
C ARG A 17 -13.94 4.85 18.95
N GLU A 18 -14.20 3.67 19.50
CA GLU A 18 -13.18 2.64 19.69
C GLU A 18 -12.59 2.18 18.37
N LEU A 19 -13.41 1.97 17.34
CA LEU A 19 -12.95 1.60 15.99
C LEU A 19 -12.06 2.69 15.37
N ILE A 20 -12.44 3.96 15.46
CA ILE A 20 -11.63 5.09 14.99
C ILE A 20 -10.29 5.14 15.74
N THR A 21 -10.31 4.94 17.06
CA THR A 21 -9.08 4.95 17.87
C THR A 21 -8.17 3.79 17.49
N ALA A 22 -8.70 2.57 17.37
CA ALA A 22 -7.93 1.40 16.95
C ALA A 22 -7.31 1.60 15.56
N TYR A 23 -8.08 2.11 14.61
CA TYR A 23 -7.62 2.45 13.26
C TYR A 23 -6.44 3.44 13.30
N ASN A 24 -6.57 4.54 14.03
CA ASN A 24 -5.53 5.55 14.15
C ASN A 24 -4.27 4.99 14.83
N VAL A 25 -4.42 4.20 15.90
CA VAL A 25 -3.29 3.57 16.60
C VAL A 25 -2.51 2.64 15.68
N VAL A 26 -3.19 1.78 14.92
CA VAL A 26 -2.53 0.87 13.96
C VAL A 26 -1.76 1.64 12.90
N LEU A 27 -2.36 2.69 12.34
CA LEU A 27 -1.68 3.53 11.33
C LEU A 27 -0.48 4.29 11.88
N ILE A 28 -0.60 4.85 13.09
CA ILE A 28 0.51 5.59 13.74
C ILE A 28 1.65 4.63 14.08
N VAL A 29 1.35 3.48 14.68
CA VAL A 29 2.37 2.47 14.98
C VAL A 29 3.04 1.99 13.70
N GLY A 30 2.27 1.68 12.65
CA GLY A 30 2.80 1.30 11.35
C GLY A 30 3.70 2.38 10.74
N LEU A 31 3.29 3.65 10.81
CA LEU A 31 4.07 4.80 10.33
C LEU A 31 5.40 4.92 11.10
N VAL A 32 5.35 4.90 12.43
CA VAL A 32 6.54 5.01 13.29
C VAL A 32 7.52 3.88 13.00
N LEU A 33 7.05 2.63 12.92
CA LEU A 33 7.89 1.48 12.61
C LEU A 33 8.54 1.60 11.21
N ASN A 34 7.78 2.03 10.20
CA ASN A 34 8.32 2.24 8.86
C ASN A 34 9.41 3.32 8.85
N VAL A 35 9.17 4.47 9.51
CA VAL A 35 10.14 5.55 9.62
C VAL A 35 11.41 5.09 10.35
N LEU A 36 11.26 4.36 11.46
CA LEU A 36 12.41 3.80 12.20
C LEU A 36 13.24 2.85 11.33
N VAL A 37 12.59 1.92 10.60
CA VAL A 37 13.28 0.96 9.72
C VAL A 37 14.03 1.69 8.60
N VAL A 38 13.43 2.70 7.99
CA VAL A 38 14.08 3.52 6.94
C VAL A 38 15.25 4.29 7.53
N SER A 39 15.08 4.91 8.70
CA SER A 39 16.13 5.70 9.36
C SER A 39 17.32 4.83 9.74
N VAL A 40 17.09 3.66 10.35
CA VAL A 40 18.15 2.70 10.69
C VAL A 40 18.88 2.21 9.41
N ALA A 41 18.11 1.88 8.35
CA ALA A 41 18.70 1.45 7.08
C ALA A 41 19.54 2.55 6.41
N TYR A 42 19.16 3.82 6.58
CA TYR A 42 19.89 4.97 6.03
C TYR A 42 21.20 5.24 6.81
N VAL A 43 21.15 5.18 8.13
CA VAL A 43 22.31 5.45 9.01
C VAL A 43 23.30 4.28 9.03
N SER A 44 22.82 3.05 8.87
CA SER A 44 23.66 1.85 8.93
C SER A 44 24.50 1.68 7.65
N ARG A 45 25.77 2.05 7.71
CA ARG A 45 26.72 1.92 6.59
C ARG A 45 27.00 0.47 6.16
N GLY A 46 26.71 -0.52 7.02
CA GLY A 46 26.97 -1.94 6.75
C GLY A 46 25.91 -2.63 5.90
N VAL A 47 24.74 -2.01 5.69
CA VAL A 47 23.61 -2.62 5.00
C VAL A 47 23.21 -1.79 3.78
N GLN A 48 23.79 -2.14 2.63
CA GLN A 48 23.41 -1.51 1.37
C GLN A 48 22.05 -2.05 0.88
N ARG A 49 21.02 -1.22 0.90
CA ARG A 49 19.69 -1.53 0.36
C ARG A 49 19.57 -1.00 -1.07
N CYS A 50 18.84 -1.75 -1.91
CA CYS A 50 18.54 -1.29 -3.26
C CYS A 50 17.53 -0.13 -3.25
N ARG A 51 17.58 0.74 -4.27
CA ARG A 51 16.69 1.91 -4.39
C ARG A 51 15.21 1.52 -4.40
N SER A 52 14.85 0.38 -5.01
CA SER A 52 13.47 -0.12 -5.02
C SER A 52 12.94 -0.47 -3.62
N TRP A 53 13.81 -0.88 -2.70
CA TRP A 53 13.44 -1.09 -1.31
C TRP A 53 13.06 0.22 -0.61
N TYR A 54 13.83 1.30 -0.83
CA TYR A 54 13.47 2.62 -0.30
C TYR A 54 12.15 3.14 -0.88
N MET A 55 11.94 2.98 -2.20
CA MET A 55 10.68 3.34 -2.85
C MET A 55 9.49 2.60 -2.23
N PHE A 56 9.64 1.31 -1.98
CA PHE A 56 8.63 0.48 -1.31
C PHE A 56 8.33 1.00 0.11
N MET A 57 9.33 1.24 0.93
CA MET A 57 9.13 1.73 2.31
C MET A 57 8.50 3.14 2.34
N ILE A 58 8.96 4.03 1.44
CA ILE A 58 8.39 5.38 1.31
C ILE A 58 6.92 5.32 0.86
N SER A 59 6.55 4.41 -0.02
CA SER A 59 5.16 4.25 -0.46
C SER A 59 4.23 3.86 0.70
N TRP A 60 4.69 3.04 1.65
CA TRP A 60 3.94 2.71 2.87
C TRP A 60 3.82 3.90 3.83
N ILE A 61 4.85 4.74 3.92
CA ILE A 61 4.79 5.99 4.70
C ILE A 61 3.75 6.93 4.09
N ILE A 62 3.77 7.10 2.76
CA ILE A 62 2.77 7.92 2.05
C ILE A 62 1.36 7.38 2.25
N LEU A 63 1.17 6.05 2.17
CA LEU A 63 -0.11 5.40 2.42
C LEU A 63 -0.63 5.72 3.83
N SER A 64 0.20 5.51 4.85
CA SER A 64 -0.18 5.78 6.25
C SER A 64 -0.53 7.24 6.48
N LEU A 65 0.26 8.18 5.93
CA LEU A 65 0.00 9.61 6.02
C LEU A 65 -1.30 10.00 5.30
N SER A 66 -1.60 9.39 4.15
CA SER A 66 -2.82 9.65 3.39
C SER A 66 -4.08 9.30 4.20
N PHE A 67 -4.04 8.19 4.92
CA PHE A 67 -5.15 7.77 5.78
C PHE A 67 -5.21 8.58 7.09
N LEU A 68 -4.08 9.00 7.66
CA LEU A 68 -4.01 9.82 8.86
C LEU A 68 -4.32 11.30 8.60
N PHE A 69 -4.47 11.72 7.34
CA PHE A 69 -4.64 13.14 6.98
C PHE A 69 -5.84 13.80 7.67
N LEU A 70 -6.91 13.04 7.98
CA LEU A 70 -8.09 13.51 8.67
C LEU A 70 -8.02 13.35 10.21
N LEU A 71 -6.85 13.04 10.75
CA LEU A 71 -6.68 12.86 12.19
C LEU A 71 -7.18 14.11 12.95
N GLY A 72 -8.05 13.90 13.94
CA GLY A 72 -8.69 14.97 14.71
C GLY A 72 -9.94 15.58 14.08
N GLN A 73 -10.28 15.29 12.81
CA GLN A 73 -11.51 15.73 12.15
C GLN A 73 -12.43 14.55 11.76
N GLN A 74 -12.20 13.39 12.37
CA GLN A 74 -12.95 12.15 12.11
C GLN A 74 -14.33 12.16 12.79
N THR A 75 -14.51 12.98 13.82
CA THR A 75 -15.77 13.16 14.57
C THR A 75 -16.24 14.61 14.47
N GLY A 76 -17.55 14.87 14.65
CA GLY A 76 -18.13 16.22 14.59
C GLY A 76 -18.58 16.66 13.18
N PRO A 77 -18.66 17.96 12.88
CA PRO A 77 -19.15 18.48 11.61
C PRO A 77 -18.29 18.01 10.43
N GLN A 78 -18.85 18.08 9.22
CA GLN A 78 -18.12 17.70 8.02
C GLN A 78 -16.91 18.63 7.81
N PRO A 79 -15.71 18.08 7.44
CA PRO A 79 -14.55 18.88 7.12
C PRO A 79 -14.81 19.82 5.93
N ILE A 80 -14.04 20.90 5.84
CA ILE A 80 -14.07 21.83 4.70
C ILE A 80 -13.78 21.03 3.41
N PHE A 81 -14.51 21.35 2.34
CA PHE A 81 -14.42 20.65 1.04
C PHE A 81 -12.97 20.40 0.59
N GLY A 82 -12.09 21.40 0.69
CA GLY A 82 -10.69 21.28 0.25
C GLY A 82 -9.91 20.19 1.00
N ILE A 83 -10.09 20.10 2.33
CA ILE A 83 -9.42 19.09 3.17
C ILE A 83 -9.95 17.70 2.84
N CYS A 84 -11.28 17.57 2.72
CA CYS A 84 -11.92 16.31 2.40
C CYS A 84 -11.56 15.84 0.98
N LEU A 85 -11.47 16.76 0.00
CA LEU A 85 -11.02 16.44 -1.35
C LEU A 85 -9.56 15.98 -1.35
N ALA A 86 -8.67 16.72 -0.69
CA ALA A 86 -7.25 16.38 -0.61
C ALA A 86 -7.05 14.98 -0.03
N GLN A 87 -7.73 14.66 1.07
CA GLN A 87 -7.65 13.31 1.63
C GLN A 87 -8.22 12.25 0.69
N ALA A 88 -9.42 12.48 0.11
CA ALA A 88 -10.03 11.51 -0.80
C ALA A 88 -9.09 11.18 -1.97
N VAL A 89 -8.48 12.18 -2.58
CA VAL A 89 -7.52 12.02 -3.68
C VAL A 89 -6.30 11.20 -3.25
N LEU A 90 -5.73 11.51 -2.07
CA LEU A 90 -4.59 10.76 -1.52
C LEU A 90 -4.95 9.30 -1.21
N VAL A 91 -6.15 9.04 -0.68
CA VAL A 91 -6.64 7.69 -0.36
C VAL A 91 -6.82 6.85 -1.63
N TYR A 92 -7.24 7.44 -2.76
CA TYR A 92 -7.32 6.71 -4.03
C TYR A 92 -5.94 6.49 -4.68
N ALA A 93 -5.02 7.43 -4.57
CA ALA A 93 -3.72 7.35 -5.23
C ALA A 93 -2.67 6.51 -4.47
N ALA A 94 -2.67 6.52 -3.13
CA ALA A 94 -1.64 5.86 -2.34
C ALA A 94 -1.62 4.32 -2.46
N PRO A 95 -2.75 3.58 -2.52
CA PRO A 95 -2.73 2.12 -2.71
C PRO A 95 -2.11 1.67 -4.04
N PRO A 96 -2.41 2.27 -5.23
CA PRO A 96 -1.67 2.00 -6.46
C PRO A 96 -0.16 2.22 -6.34
N LEU A 97 0.27 3.28 -5.67
CA LEU A 97 1.70 3.55 -5.43
C LEU A 97 2.36 2.38 -4.68
N THR A 98 1.75 1.91 -3.60
CA THR A 98 2.30 0.78 -2.82
C THR A 98 2.28 -0.51 -3.62
N ALA A 99 1.23 -0.79 -4.39
CA ALA A 99 1.11 -1.98 -5.23
C ALA A 99 2.21 -2.02 -6.31
N PHE A 100 2.42 -0.92 -7.03
CA PHE A 100 3.49 -0.84 -8.05
C PHE A 100 4.89 -0.83 -7.44
N SER A 101 5.10 -0.18 -6.30
CA SER A 101 6.38 -0.24 -5.59
C SER A 101 6.72 -1.66 -5.15
N THR A 102 5.73 -2.44 -4.71
CA THR A 102 5.87 -3.86 -4.37
C THR A 102 6.18 -4.69 -5.62
N LEU A 103 5.45 -4.49 -6.71
CA LEU A 103 5.71 -5.14 -7.98
C LEU A 103 7.16 -4.93 -8.44
N ILE A 104 7.64 -3.69 -8.42
CA ILE A 104 9.02 -3.35 -8.78
C ILE A 104 10.04 -4.04 -7.88
N LEU A 105 9.76 -4.16 -6.58
CA LEU A 105 10.62 -4.89 -5.66
C LEU A 105 10.70 -6.38 -6.04
N VAL A 106 9.57 -7.02 -6.36
CA VAL A 106 9.50 -8.43 -6.80
C VAL A 106 10.22 -8.63 -8.14
N VAL A 107 10.00 -7.74 -9.10
CA VAL A 107 10.69 -7.77 -10.42
C VAL A 107 12.20 -7.64 -10.22
N ASN A 108 12.66 -6.73 -9.39
CA ASN A 108 14.09 -6.57 -9.09
C ASN A 108 14.69 -7.80 -8.40
N LEU A 109 13.92 -8.48 -7.54
CA LEU A 109 14.34 -9.74 -6.92
C LEU A 109 14.47 -10.85 -7.97
N TYR A 110 13.49 -11.00 -8.87
CA TYR A 110 13.54 -11.96 -9.97
C TYR A 110 14.80 -11.80 -10.81
N PHE A 111 15.10 -10.59 -11.28
CA PHE A 111 16.30 -10.33 -12.08
C PHE A 111 17.59 -10.51 -11.28
N GLY A 112 17.61 -10.19 -9.98
CA GLY A 112 18.74 -10.45 -9.11
C GLY A 112 19.07 -11.93 -8.96
N LEU A 113 18.06 -12.79 -8.86
CA LEU A 113 18.21 -14.24 -8.75
C LEU A 113 18.52 -14.91 -10.09
N SER A 114 18.09 -14.32 -11.21
CA SER A 114 18.33 -14.91 -12.54
C SER A 114 19.78 -14.85 -13.01
N GLY A 115 20.66 -14.15 -12.29
CA GLY A 115 22.10 -14.09 -12.57
C GLY A 115 22.47 -13.17 -13.73
N GLY A 116 21.52 -12.35 -14.20
CA GLY A 116 21.78 -11.32 -15.21
C GLY A 116 22.65 -10.21 -14.62
N CYS A 117 23.95 -10.25 -14.89
CA CYS A 117 24.95 -9.29 -14.37
C CYS A 117 24.70 -7.83 -14.79
N THR A 118 23.86 -7.58 -15.77
CA THR A 118 23.58 -6.23 -16.29
C THR A 118 22.08 -6.03 -16.45
N LYS A 119 21.48 -5.40 -15.46
CA LYS A 119 20.11 -4.87 -15.67
C LYS A 119 20.19 -3.80 -16.77
N PRO A 120 19.40 -3.90 -17.84
CA PRO A 120 19.39 -2.86 -18.84
C PRO A 120 19.00 -1.52 -18.20
N ARG A 121 19.70 -0.45 -18.54
CA ARG A 121 19.46 0.90 -17.98
C ARG A 121 18.00 1.31 -18.06
N PHE A 122 17.33 0.90 -19.13
CA PHE A 122 15.89 1.11 -19.32
C PHE A 122 15.05 0.48 -18.21
N LEU A 123 15.36 -0.74 -17.79
CA LEU A 123 14.62 -1.41 -16.70
C LEU A 123 14.82 -0.72 -15.35
N LEU A 124 16.01 -0.16 -15.11
CA LEU A 124 16.29 0.65 -13.92
C LEU A 124 15.49 1.95 -13.92
N LEU A 125 15.44 2.65 -15.05
CA LEU A 125 14.66 3.88 -15.20
C LEU A 125 13.16 3.59 -15.08
N LEU A 126 12.66 2.55 -15.76
CA LEU A 126 11.26 2.15 -15.69
C LEU A 126 10.87 1.79 -14.24
N SER A 127 11.72 1.06 -13.53
CA SER A 127 11.46 0.67 -12.15
C SER A 127 11.39 1.85 -11.18
N MET A 128 12.05 2.96 -11.49
CA MET A 128 12.02 4.17 -10.66
C MET A 128 10.87 5.12 -11.02
N LEU A 129 10.51 5.18 -12.29
CA LEU A 129 9.52 6.14 -12.79
C LEU A 129 8.09 5.59 -12.75
N LEU A 130 7.90 4.28 -12.91
CA LEU A 130 6.58 3.68 -13.02
C LEU A 130 5.68 3.91 -11.78
N PRO A 131 6.12 3.65 -10.54
CA PRO A 131 5.27 3.87 -9.37
C PRO A 131 4.85 5.34 -9.19
N PRO A 132 5.75 6.35 -9.27
CA PRO A 132 5.34 7.75 -9.13
C PRO A 132 4.47 8.22 -10.30
N VAL A 133 4.68 7.75 -11.53
CA VAL A 133 3.82 8.10 -12.67
C VAL A 133 2.40 7.55 -12.47
N VAL A 134 2.26 6.30 -12.04
CA VAL A 134 0.95 5.72 -11.70
C VAL A 134 0.28 6.50 -10.58
N TYR A 135 1.01 6.83 -9.52
CA TYR A 135 0.52 7.65 -8.42
C TYR A 135 -0.03 8.99 -8.89
N LEU A 136 0.77 9.73 -9.68
CA LEU A 136 0.39 11.05 -10.19
C LEU A 136 -0.80 10.98 -11.16
N SER A 137 -0.90 9.93 -11.97
CA SER A 137 -2.02 9.76 -12.91
C SER A 137 -3.36 9.51 -12.16
N VAL A 138 -3.36 8.64 -11.15
CA VAL A 138 -4.55 8.39 -10.32
C VAL A 138 -4.90 9.61 -9.47
N LEU A 139 -3.88 10.32 -8.95
CA LEU A 139 -4.05 11.55 -8.20
C LEU A 139 -4.71 12.64 -9.07
N ALA A 140 -4.24 12.83 -10.31
CA ALA A 140 -4.81 13.79 -11.24
C ALA A 140 -6.26 13.43 -11.62
N GLU A 141 -6.52 12.15 -11.93
CA GLU A 141 -7.85 11.63 -12.26
C GLU A 141 -8.83 11.88 -11.10
N ALA A 142 -8.49 11.44 -9.89
CA ALA A 142 -9.34 11.62 -8.71
C ALA A 142 -9.56 13.11 -8.38
N THR A 143 -8.55 13.96 -8.60
CA THR A 143 -8.67 15.43 -8.39
C THR A 143 -9.67 16.03 -9.38
N VAL A 144 -9.56 15.72 -10.67
CA VAL A 144 -10.48 16.23 -11.70
C VAL A 144 -11.92 15.79 -11.39
N ILE A 145 -12.12 14.50 -11.12
CA ILE A 145 -13.47 13.97 -10.80
C ILE A 145 -14.03 14.64 -9.53
N GLY A 146 -13.21 14.81 -8.50
CA GLY A 146 -13.63 15.43 -7.24
C GLY A 146 -13.98 16.91 -7.38
N LEU A 147 -13.23 17.68 -8.19
CA LEU A 147 -13.51 19.08 -8.49
C LEU A 147 -14.81 19.24 -9.32
N MET A 148 -15.03 18.36 -10.29
CA MET A 148 -16.25 18.37 -11.11
C MET A 148 -17.49 17.97 -10.31
N ASN A 149 -17.34 17.15 -9.27
CA ASN A 149 -18.43 16.60 -8.48
C ASN A 149 -18.36 16.98 -7.00
N ARG A 150 -18.20 18.25 -6.69
CA ARG A 150 -17.99 18.78 -5.32
C ARG A 150 -18.99 18.26 -4.28
N LEU A 151 -20.26 18.12 -4.64
CA LEU A 151 -21.33 17.64 -3.76
C LEU A 151 -21.21 16.16 -3.39
N LYS A 152 -20.43 15.38 -4.16
CA LYS A 152 -20.21 13.96 -3.95
C LYS A 152 -18.96 13.64 -3.11
N VAL A 153 -18.12 14.65 -2.82
CA VAL A 153 -16.98 14.51 -1.92
C VAL A 153 -17.49 14.66 -0.48
N LYS A 154 -17.50 13.57 0.26
CA LYS A 154 -18.02 13.54 1.63
C LYS A 154 -17.20 12.58 2.49
N ARG A 155 -17.21 12.83 3.81
CA ARG A 155 -16.68 11.89 4.79
C ARG A 155 -17.49 10.60 4.75
N ASP A 156 -16.82 9.47 4.85
CA ASP A 156 -17.47 8.15 4.90
C ASP A 156 -18.35 8.01 6.15
N ARG A 157 -19.27 7.04 6.12
CA ARG A 157 -20.16 6.74 7.27
C ARG A 157 -19.37 6.32 8.52
N THR A 158 -18.22 5.68 8.32
CA THR A 158 -17.31 5.30 9.41
C THR A 158 -16.58 6.49 10.02
N GLY A 159 -16.58 7.66 9.40
CA GLY A 159 -15.86 8.86 9.85
C GLY A 159 -14.36 8.81 9.62
N MET A 160 -13.79 7.66 9.23
CA MET A 160 -12.33 7.43 9.19
C MET A 160 -11.64 8.22 8.09
N TYR A 161 -12.27 8.37 6.93
CA TYR A 161 -11.70 9.07 5.77
C TYR A 161 -12.77 9.71 4.90
N CYS A 162 -12.35 10.61 4.01
CA CYS A 162 -13.18 11.17 2.96
C CYS A 162 -13.10 10.33 1.69
N HIS A 163 -14.21 10.23 0.95
CA HIS A 163 -14.27 9.56 -0.34
C HIS A 163 -15.17 10.32 -1.33
N ILE A 164 -15.04 10.00 -2.61
CA ILE A 164 -15.87 10.51 -3.67
C ILE A 164 -16.99 9.49 -3.92
N LYS A 165 -18.25 9.87 -3.67
CA LYS A 165 -19.43 8.99 -3.89
C LYS A 165 -19.71 8.76 -5.39
N LEU A 166 -18.68 8.31 -6.11
CA LEU A 166 -18.74 7.88 -7.51
C LEU A 166 -17.97 6.58 -7.62
N ALA A 167 -18.44 5.67 -8.46
CA ALA A 167 -17.77 4.40 -8.69
C ALA A 167 -16.46 4.54 -9.49
N THR A 168 -16.35 5.57 -10.34
CA THR A 168 -15.23 5.73 -11.28
C THR A 168 -13.86 5.74 -10.62
N PRO A 169 -13.54 6.59 -9.60
CA PRO A 169 -12.23 6.59 -8.97
C PRO A 169 -11.90 5.25 -8.30
N ALA A 170 -12.90 4.62 -7.68
CA ALA A 170 -12.74 3.31 -7.06
C ALA A 170 -12.43 2.23 -8.10
N ILE A 171 -13.18 2.19 -9.21
CA ILE A 171 -12.96 1.21 -10.30
C ILE A 171 -11.56 1.38 -10.89
N VAL A 172 -11.11 2.60 -11.17
CA VAL A 172 -9.76 2.86 -11.69
C VAL A 172 -8.70 2.39 -10.71
N THR A 173 -8.82 2.77 -9.43
CA THR A 173 -7.90 2.33 -8.37
C THR A 173 -7.83 0.81 -8.28
N PHE A 174 -8.98 0.11 -8.23
CA PHE A 174 -9.03 -1.35 -8.15
C PHE A 174 -8.50 -2.03 -9.41
N ALA A 175 -8.76 -1.49 -10.60
CA ALA A 175 -8.24 -2.04 -11.87
C ALA A 175 -6.71 -1.94 -11.92
N VAL A 176 -6.16 -0.80 -11.52
CA VAL A 176 -4.71 -0.56 -11.48
C VAL A 176 -4.03 -1.48 -10.47
N ILE A 177 -4.59 -1.64 -9.27
CA ILE A 177 -4.09 -2.57 -8.26
C ILE A 177 -4.21 -4.01 -8.75
N GLY A 178 -5.36 -4.40 -9.31
CA GLY A 178 -5.60 -5.74 -9.84
C GLY A 178 -4.57 -6.13 -10.90
N LEU A 179 -4.27 -5.21 -11.83
CA LEU A 179 -3.22 -5.40 -12.82
C LEU A 179 -1.85 -5.65 -12.17
N SER A 180 -1.48 -4.83 -11.17
CA SER A 180 -0.20 -5.00 -10.46
C SER A 180 -0.11 -6.33 -9.72
N VAL A 181 -1.20 -6.80 -9.11
CA VAL A 181 -1.28 -8.10 -8.41
C VAL A 181 -1.12 -9.27 -9.40
N ILE A 182 -1.80 -9.22 -10.55
CA ILE A 182 -1.66 -10.26 -11.58
C ILE A 182 -0.21 -10.38 -12.05
N LEU A 183 0.44 -9.24 -12.35
CA LEU A 183 1.85 -9.22 -12.75
C LEU A 183 2.76 -9.73 -11.63
N MET A 184 2.51 -9.33 -10.39
CA MET A 184 3.28 -9.75 -9.23
C MET A 184 3.20 -11.27 -9.01
N VAL A 185 2.01 -11.88 -9.10
CA VAL A 185 1.83 -13.33 -9.01
C VAL A 185 2.63 -14.04 -10.12
N GLY A 186 2.59 -13.54 -11.36
CA GLY A 186 3.39 -14.08 -12.47
C GLY A 186 4.89 -14.10 -12.16
N PHE A 187 5.44 -12.99 -11.65
CA PHE A 187 6.86 -12.91 -11.28
C PHE A 187 7.22 -13.78 -10.07
N ILE A 188 6.33 -13.93 -9.08
CA ILE A 188 6.54 -14.83 -7.93
C ILE A 188 6.61 -16.28 -8.39
N VAL A 189 5.66 -16.72 -9.24
CA VAL A 189 5.65 -18.06 -9.82
C VAL A 189 6.93 -18.32 -10.65
N ALA A 190 7.31 -17.37 -11.52
CA ALA A 190 8.53 -17.45 -12.31
C ALA A 190 9.79 -17.56 -11.42
N THR A 191 9.84 -16.77 -10.34
CA THR A 191 10.93 -16.84 -9.34
C THR A 191 10.98 -18.20 -8.67
N GLY A 192 9.84 -18.73 -8.24
CA GLY A 192 9.73 -20.05 -7.62
C GLY A 192 10.20 -21.18 -8.54
N LEU A 193 9.78 -21.18 -9.80
CA LEU A 193 10.21 -22.15 -10.81
C LEU A 193 11.71 -22.06 -11.08
N MET A 194 12.26 -20.86 -11.17
CA MET A 194 13.70 -20.65 -11.37
C MET A 194 14.52 -21.18 -10.20
N VAL A 195 14.11 -20.89 -8.96
CA VAL A 195 14.77 -21.38 -7.75
C VAL A 195 14.72 -22.92 -7.71
N ARG A 196 13.57 -23.55 -8.01
CA ARG A 196 13.44 -25.00 -8.11
C ARG A 196 14.39 -25.59 -9.15
N LYS A 197 14.45 -25.01 -10.35
CA LYS A 197 15.33 -25.48 -11.43
C LYS A 197 16.81 -25.39 -11.04
N LYS A 198 17.24 -24.29 -10.44
CA LYS A 198 18.61 -24.15 -9.92
C LYS A 198 18.90 -25.14 -8.80
N SER A 199 17.99 -25.33 -7.85
CA SER A 199 18.14 -26.30 -6.75
C SER A 199 18.27 -27.74 -7.28
N ALA A 200 17.49 -28.13 -8.29
CA ALA A 200 17.58 -29.46 -8.92
C ALA A 200 18.95 -29.68 -9.61
N SER A 201 19.52 -28.63 -10.20
CA SER A 201 20.87 -28.70 -10.81
C SER A 201 22.01 -28.83 -9.79
N PHE A 202 21.77 -28.40 -8.53
CA PHE A 202 22.77 -28.48 -7.44
C PHE A 202 22.68 -29.76 -6.61
N VAL A 203 21.67 -30.62 -6.81
CA VAL A 203 21.50 -31.88 -6.08
C VAL A 203 22.67 -32.86 -6.31
N GLY A 204 23.50 -32.64 -7.36
CA GLY A 204 24.76 -33.36 -7.57
C GLY A 204 25.94 -32.86 -6.71
N GLN A 205 25.86 -31.72 -6.08
CA GLN A 205 26.85 -31.17 -5.15
C GLN A 205 26.22 -31.05 -3.76
N LYS A 206 26.83 -31.70 -2.74
CA LYS A 206 26.40 -31.69 -1.33
C LYS A 206 26.38 -30.25 -0.76
N VAL A 207 25.41 -29.44 -1.16
CA VAL A 207 25.09 -28.16 -0.52
C VAL A 207 23.99 -28.41 0.48
N PRO A 208 24.14 -28.06 1.77
CA PRO A 208 23.13 -28.33 2.78
C PRO A 208 21.81 -27.67 2.37
N ALA A 209 20.71 -28.42 2.49
CA ALA A 209 19.33 -28.00 2.15
C ALA A 209 18.86 -26.74 2.90
N SER A 210 19.62 -26.22 3.85
CA SER A 210 19.40 -24.99 4.60
C SER A 210 19.68 -23.70 3.81
N ALA A 211 20.19 -23.79 2.56
CA ALA A 211 20.57 -22.62 1.78
C ALA A 211 19.42 -21.96 0.99
N ILE A 212 18.23 -22.55 0.95
CA ILE A 212 17.06 -21.87 0.43
C ILE A 212 16.41 -21.16 1.62
N PRO A 213 16.52 -19.84 1.75
CA PRO A 213 15.90 -19.15 2.87
C PRO A 213 14.39 -19.19 2.69
N LEU A 214 13.74 -20.22 3.25
CA LEU A 214 12.28 -20.31 3.37
C LEU A 214 11.70 -18.98 3.88
N GLY A 215 12.47 -18.27 4.69
CA GLY A 215 12.14 -16.91 5.16
C GLY A 215 11.99 -15.87 4.04
N ILE A 216 12.63 -16.03 2.87
CA ILE A 216 12.40 -15.12 1.73
C ILE A 216 11.04 -15.39 1.11
N ILE A 217 10.68 -16.66 0.92
CA ILE A 217 9.39 -17.05 0.33
C ILE A 217 8.23 -16.65 1.24
N ILE A 218 8.38 -16.87 2.56
CA ILE A 218 7.39 -16.46 3.57
C ILE A 218 7.25 -14.94 3.60
N ARG A 219 8.36 -14.19 3.59
CA ARG A 219 8.33 -12.72 3.56
C ARG A 219 7.65 -12.20 2.31
N ILE A 220 7.96 -12.74 1.13
CA ILE A 220 7.29 -12.37 -0.12
C ILE A 220 5.78 -12.67 -0.03
N GLY A 221 5.39 -13.85 0.49
CA GLY A 221 3.99 -14.21 0.69
C GLY A 221 3.26 -13.24 1.62
N VAL A 222 3.85 -12.87 2.75
CA VAL A 222 3.27 -11.91 3.70
C VAL A 222 3.13 -10.53 3.07
N PHE A 223 4.14 -10.07 2.32
CA PHE A 223 4.07 -8.76 1.64
C PHE A 223 3.11 -8.71 0.46
N THR A 224 2.75 -9.86 -0.14
CA THR A 224 1.72 -9.92 -1.19
C THR A 224 0.31 -9.89 -0.64
N ILE A 225 0.11 -10.41 0.58
CA ILE A 225 -1.21 -10.44 1.23
C ILE A 225 -1.54 -9.07 1.84
N ALA A 226 -0.54 -8.31 2.31
CA ALA A 226 -0.74 -7.02 2.96
C ALA A 226 -1.52 -5.98 2.10
N PRO A 227 -1.30 -5.82 0.77
CA PRO A 227 -2.12 -4.94 -0.04
C PRO A 227 -3.57 -5.42 -0.20
N ILE A 228 -3.81 -6.73 -0.13
CA ILE A 228 -5.15 -7.33 -0.28
C ILE A 228 -5.97 -7.07 0.99
N SER A 229 -5.35 -7.11 2.17
CA SER A 229 -6.04 -6.86 3.44
C SER A 229 -6.47 -5.39 3.65
N VAL A 230 -5.93 -4.46 2.86
CA VAL A 230 -6.36 -3.05 2.85
C VAL A 230 -7.60 -2.83 1.96
N LEU A 231 -7.93 -3.82 1.11
CA LEU A 231 -9.04 -3.76 0.14
C LEU A 231 -10.34 -4.41 0.66
N VAL A 232 -10.31 -5.10 1.81
CA VAL A 232 -11.45 -5.70 2.50
C VAL A 232 -11.81 -4.89 3.75
#